data_dc17ce788fca72ce281eee47e78620f7
#
_entry.id   dc17ce788fca72ce281eee47e78620f7
#
_cell.length_a   1.000
_cell.length_b   1.000
_cell.length_c   1.000
_cell.angle_alpha   90.00
_cell.angle_beta   90.00
_cell.angle_gamma   90.00
#
_symmetry.space_group_name_H-M   'P 1'
#
loop_
_entity.id
_entity.type
_entity.pdbx_description
1 polymer ?
#
loop_
_entity_poly.entity_id
_entity_poly.type
_entity_poly.pdbx_seq_one_letter_code
_entity_poly.pdbx_strand_id
1 'polypeptide(L)'
;GNIPLLCDVLXREVXXXXGYDRVMAYKFHEDEHGEVISECRRPDLEPYLGLHYPATDIPQASRFLFMKNKVRMICDCSARPIKMIQDKRLAQPLSLCGSTLRAPHGCHAQYMANMGSIASLVMSVTINEDEDDDCSGEHQQKGRKLWGLVVCHHTSPRFVPFPLRYACEFLMQVFAIQLNKEVELAAQTREKHILRTQSLLCDMLLRDAPVGIFTQSPNV
;
A
#
# COMPACT_ATOMS: atom_id res chain seq x y z
N GLY A 1 0.25 -9.33 15.54
CA GLY A 1 1.09 -8.73 14.52
C GLY A 1 1.34 -7.26 14.80
N ASN A 2 2.51 -6.76 14.46
CA ASN A 2 2.87 -5.37 14.70
C ASN A 2 3.28 -4.68 13.39
N ILE A 3 2.28 -4.52 12.50
CA ILE A 3 2.46 -3.87 11.20
C ILE A 3 3.01 -2.43 11.36
N PRO A 4 2.47 -1.58 12.29
CA PRO A 4 3.05 -0.25 12.49
C PRO A 4 4.55 -0.28 12.82
N LEU A 5 4.98 -1.13 13.74
CA LEU A 5 6.40 -1.24 14.10
C LEU A 5 7.26 -1.67 12.91
N LEU A 6 6.78 -2.64 12.12
CA LEU A 6 7.47 -3.10 10.92
C LEU A 6 7.64 -1.95 9.91
N CYS A 7 6.59 -1.14 9.73
CA CYS A 7 6.64 0.05 8.86
C CYS A 7 7.61 1.11 9.42
N ASP A 8 7.59 1.34 10.73
CA ASP A 8 8.49 2.32 11.39
C ASP A 8 9.97 1.94 11.19
N VAL A 9 10.28 0.67 11.31
CA VAL A 9 11.66 0.19 11.04
C VAL A 9 12.01 0.42 9.57
N LEU A 10 11.14 0.05 8.69
CA LEU A 10 11.37 0.30 7.25
C LEU A 10 11.55 1.80 6.94
N UNK A 11 10.82 2.65 7.32
CA UNK A 11 10.82 3.98 7.02
C UNK A 11 12.06 4.65 7.43
N ARG A 12 12.52 4.13 8.65
CA ARG A 12 13.81 4.61 9.19
C ARG A 12 14.99 4.14 8.33
N GLU A 13 15.02 2.91 7.97
CA GLU A 13 16.08 2.33 7.12
C GLU A 13 16.09 2.94 5.71
N VAL A 14 14.95 3.19 5.16
CA VAL A 14 14.85 3.90 3.88
C VAL A 14 15.35 5.34 3.98
N UNK A 15 15.05 6.02 5.01
CA UNK A 15 15.47 7.30 5.20
C UNK A 15 16.93 7.37 5.23
N UNK A 16 17.57 6.27 5.68
CA UNK A 16 18.93 6.22 5.77
C UNK A 16 19.64 5.89 4.50
N UNK A 17 18.86 5.06 3.72
CA UNK A 17 19.37 4.62 2.50
C UNK A 17 19.22 5.57 1.39
N UNK A 18 18.04 6.40 1.41
CA UNK A 18 17.75 7.21 0.34
C UNK A 18 18.01 8.64 0.66
N GLY A 19 18.06 9.14 1.90
CA GLY A 19 18.28 10.52 2.34
C GLY A 19 17.22 11.52 1.89
N TYR A 20 15.99 11.06 1.83
CA TYR A 20 14.84 11.93 1.55
C TYR A 20 14.43 12.65 2.84
N ASP A 21 13.80 13.83 2.71
CA ASP A 21 13.35 14.64 3.85
C ASP A 21 12.17 14.01 4.58
N ARG A 22 11.40 13.17 3.91
CA ARG A 22 10.22 12.49 4.45
C ARG A 22 10.07 11.12 3.77
N VAL A 23 9.84 10.09 4.57
CA VAL A 23 9.50 8.74 4.11
C VAL A 23 8.24 8.30 4.83
N MET A 24 7.24 7.84 4.10
CA MET A 24 5.94 7.45 4.63
C MET A 24 5.55 6.05 4.16
N ALA A 25 4.87 5.29 5.03
CA ALA A 25 4.14 4.09 4.63
C ALA A 25 2.67 4.49 4.44
N TYR A 26 2.20 4.40 3.21
CA TYR A 26 0.85 4.73 2.79
C TYR A 26 0.11 3.43 2.49
N LYS A 27 -0.91 3.12 3.28
CA LYS A 27 -1.67 1.87 3.18
C LYS A 27 -2.98 2.12 2.45
N PHE A 28 -3.36 1.22 1.54
CA PHE A 28 -4.70 1.21 0.95
C PHE A 28 -5.64 0.35 1.81
N HIS A 29 -6.83 0.88 2.10
CA HIS A 29 -7.90 0.17 2.81
C HIS A 29 -8.83 -0.56 1.82
N GLU A 30 -9.79 -1.30 2.34
CA GLU A 30 -10.71 -2.11 1.52
C GLU A 30 -11.57 -1.26 0.57
N ASP A 31 -11.97 -0.08 1.01
CA ASP A 31 -12.71 0.91 0.21
C ASP A 31 -11.79 1.76 -0.68
N GLU A 32 -10.52 1.38 -0.76
CA GLU A 32 -9.47 1.99 -1.59
C GLU A 32 -8.99 3.38 -1.10
N HIS A 33 -9.54 3.96 -0.01
CA HIS A 33 -8.93 5.16 0.54
C HIS A 33 -7.52 4.84 1.09
N GLY A 34 -6.68 5.85 1.20
CA GLY A 34 -5.32 5.68 1.70
C GLY A 34 -5.11 6.32 3.05
N GLU A 35 -4.21 5.75 3.85
CA GLU A 35 -3.83 6.27 5.17
C GLU A 35 -2.30 6.25 5.31
N VAL A 36 -1.75 7.32 5.89
CA VAL A 36 -0.34 7.35 6.30
C VAL A 36 -0.22 6.68 7.67
N ILE A 37 0.25 5.43 7.69
CA ILE A 37 0.31 4.60 8.92
C ILE A 37 1.66 4.66 9.63
N SER A 38 2.69 5.20 8.96
CA SER A 38 4.03 5.37 9.53
C SER A 38 4.73 6.50 8.79
N GLU A 39 5.53 7.27 9.51
CA GLU A 39 6.24 8.42 8.92
C GLU A 39 7.57 8.63 9.62
N CYS A 40 8.62 8.83 8.83
CA CYS A 40 9.91 9.34 9.28
C CYS A 40 10.20 10.63 8.50
N ARG A 41 10.41 11.74 9.20
CA ARG A 41 10.55 13.04 8.54
C ARG A 41 11.56 13.95 9.24
N ARG A 42 12.03 14.93 8.52
CA ARG A 42 12.84 16.03 9.07
C ARG A 42 11.97 16.84 10.06
N PRO A 43 12.51 17.26 11.21
CA PRO A 43 11.67 17.86 12.28
C PRO A 43 10.93 19.15 11.89
N ASP A 44 11.42 19.90 10.90
CA ASP A 44 10.83 21.17 10.45
C ASP A 44 9.63 20.98 9.53
N LEU A 45 9.34 19.75 9.08
CA LEU A 45 8.21 19.48 8.18
C LEU A 45 6.96 19.14 8.99
N GLU A 46 5.79 19.54 8.49
CA GLU A 46 4.50 19.16 9.10
C GLU A 46 4.30 17.64 9.03
N PRO A 47 3.70 17.03 10.09
CA PRO A 47 3.42 15.59 10.07
C PRO A 47 2.23 15.25 9.17
N TYR A 48 2.34 14.12 8.48
CA TYR A 48 1.25 13.52 7.71
C TYR A 48 0.74 12.21 8.34
N LEU A 49 1.41 11.74 9.39
CA LEU A 49 1.01 10.52 10.09
C LEU A 49 -0.45 10.59 10.52
N GLY A 50 -1.24 9.57 10.17
CA GLY A 50 -2.67 9.50 10.49
C GLY A 50 -3.58 10.24 9.52
N LEU A 51 -3.06 10.90 8.49
CA LEU A 51 -3.90 11.54 7.47
C LEU A 51 -4.50 10.49 6.55
N HIS A 52 -5.75 10.69 6.17
CA HIS A 52 -6.51 9.86 5.24
C HIS A 52 -6.75 10.63 3.93
N TYR A 53 -6.67 9.94 2.82
CA TYR A 53 -6.78 10.50 1.48
C TYR A 53 -7.82 9.70 0.68
N PRO A 54 -8.71 10.38 -0.07
CA PRO A 54 -9.74 9.67 -0.82
C PRO A 54 -9.14 8.77 -1.93
N ALA A 55 -9.88 7.71 -2.28
CA ALA A 55 -9.46 6.76 -3.31
C ALA A 55 -9.15 7.43 -4.66
N THR A 56 -9.81 8.55 -4.94
CA THR A 56 -9.62 9.32 -6.19
C THR A 56 -8.24 9.95 -6.33
N ASP A 57 -7.50 10.15 -5.23
CA ASP A 57 -6.16 10.77 -5.28
C ASP A 57 -5.16 9.88 -6.02
N ILE A 58 -5.33 8.55 -5.92
CA ILE A 58 -4.51 7.59 -6.67
C ILE A 58 -5.47 6.68 -7.47
N PRO A 59 -5.87 7.10 -8.67
CA PRO A 59 -6.85 6.35 -9.47
C PRO A 59 -6.36 4.94 -9.84
N GLN A 60 -7.27 4.06 -10.21
CA GLN A 60 -6.97 2.65 -10.57
C GLN A 60 -5.87 2.54 -11.64
N ALA A 61 -5.88 3.42 -12.64
CA ALA A 61 -4.85 3.41 -13.69
C ALA A 61 -3.45 3.63 -13.09
N SER A 62 -3.32 4.52 -12.08
CA SER A 62 -2.05 4.75 -11.38
C SER A 62 -1.67 3.55 -10.50
N ARG A 63 -2.65 2.93 -9.83
CA ARG A 63 -2.42 1.72 -9.02
C ARG A 63 -1.93 0.57 -9.90
N PHE A 64 -2.53 0.38 -11.06
CA PHE A 64 -2.07 -0.62 -12.05
C PHE A 64 -0.61 -0.38 -12.44
N LEU A 65 -0.23 0.89 -12.68
CA LEU A 65 1.15 1.23 -13.01
C LEU A 65 2.12 0.96 -11.83
N PHE A 66 1.68 1.15 -10.58
CA PHE A 66 2.48 0.78 -9.41
C PHE A 66 2.64 -0.74 -9.27
N MET A 67 1.65 -1.52 -9.65
CA MET A 67 1.78 -2.99 -9.70
C MET A 67 2.81 -3.42 -10.75
N LYS A 68 2.81 -2.74 -11.90
CA LYS A 68 3.70 -3.06 -13.02
C LYS A 68 5.12 -2.51 -12.82
N ASN A 69 5.26 -1.28 -12.35
CA ASN A 69 6.54 -0.59 -12.16
C ASN A 69 6.73 -0.32 -10.67
N LYS A 70 7.48 -1.20 -10.01
CA LYS A 70 7.62 -1.24 -8.55
C LYS A 70 8.26 0.02 -7.95
N VAL A 71 9.09 0.72 -8.72
CA VAL A 71 9.78 1.94 -8.27
C VAL A 71 9.52 3.04 -9.30
N ARG A 72 9.01 4.17 -8.83
CA ARG A 72 8.73 5.34 -9.68
C ARG A 72 9.38 6.57 -9.05
N MET A 73 10.03 7.38 -9.89
CA MET A 73 10.82 8.53 -9.43
C MET A 73 10.43 9.78 -10.20
N ILE A 74 10.36 10.89 -9.49
CA ILE A 74 10.31 12.25 -10.03
C ILE A 74 11.50 12.99 -9.41
N CYS A 75 12.46 13.39 -10.25
CA CYS A 75 13.68 14.02 -9.78
C CYS A 75 13.47 15.51 -9.44
N ASP A 76 12.56 16.16 -10.17
CA ASP A 76 12.25 17.59 -10.02
C ASP A 76 10.89 17.84 -10.69
N CYS A 77 9.86 18.12 -9.89
CA CYS A 77 8.52 18.40 -10.40
C CYS A 77 8.44 19.78 -11.10
N SER A 78 9.42 20.65 -10.89
CA SER A 78 9.49 21.98 -11.50
C SER A 78 10.23 21.97 -12.84
N ALA A 79 10.90 20.87 -13.18
CA ALA A 79 11.67 20.77 -14.42
C ALA A 79 10.74 20.78 -15.64
N ARG A 80 11.13 21.52 -16.67
CA ARG A 80 10.37 21.57 -17.93
C ARG A 80 10.43 20.21 -18.63
N PRO A 81 9.29 19.68 -19.10
CA PRO A 81 9.30 18.46 -19.91
C PRO A 81 10.15 18.64 -21.18
N ILE A 82 11.02 17.69 -21.43
CA ILE A 82 11.87 17.69 -22.63
C ILE A 82 11.11 17.02 -23.77
N LYS A 83 11.05 17.70 -24.91
CA LYS A 83 10.40 17.17 -26.11
C LYS A 83 11.14 15.94 -26.63
N MET A 84 10.45 14.83 -26.73
CA MET A 84 11.01 13.60 -27.30
C MET A 84 11.01 13.69 -28.83
N ILE A 85 12.17 13.38 -29.41
CA ILE A 85 12.32 13.27 -30.87
C ILE A 85 12.22 11.78 -31.24
N GLN A 86 11.30 11.47 -32.14
CA GLN A 86 11.08 10.09 -32.60
C GLN A 86 10.95 10.04 -34.11
N ASP A 87 11.16 8.88 -34.69
CA ASP A 87 11.00 8.66 -36.15
C ASP A 87 9.52 8.83 -36.53
N LYS A 88 9.27 9.60 -37.56
CA LYS A 88 7.91 9.88 -38.09
C LYS A 88 7.23 8.64 -38.66
N ARG A 89 7.99 7.58 -38.95
CA ARG A 89 7.44 6.32 -39.46
C ARG A 89 6.81 5.43 -38.38
N LEU A 90 7.01 5.77 -37.11
CA LEU A 90 6.36 5.05 -36.02
C LEU A 90 4.84 5.24 -36.13
N ALA A 91 4.12 4.12 -36.14
CA ALA A 91 2.65 4.13 -36.27
C ALA A 91 1.98 4.79 -35.08
N GLN A 92 2.61 4.75 -33.90
CA GLN A 92 2.09 5.38 -32.70
C GLN A 92 3.22 6.05 -31.91
N PRO A 93 2.92 7.11 -31.17
CA PRO A 93 3.92 7.75 -30.31
C PRO A 93 4.50 6.79 -29.29
N LEU A 94 5.80 6.88 -29.01
CA LEU A 94 6.46 6.09 -27.98
C LEU A 94 5.94 6.47 -26.59
N SER A 95 5.45 5.49 -25.87
CA SER A 95 5.00 5.70 -24.48
C SER A 95 6.17 5.60 -23.50
N LEU A 96 6.34 6.61 -22.67
CA LEU A 96 7.34 6.63 -21.60
C LEU A 96 6.72 6.36 -20.22
N CYS A 97 5.46 5.94 -20.13
CA CYS A 97 4.76 5.78 -18.85
C CYS A 97 5.47 4.78 -17.90
N GLY A 98 6.19 3.81 -18.45
CA GLY A 98 7.00 2.85 -17.68
C GLY A 98 8.47 3.27 -17.46
N SER A 99 8.85 4.45 -17.89
CA SER A 99 10.25 4.91 -17.89
C SER A 99 10.52 5.87 -16.73
N THR A 100 11.75 5.83 -16.20
CA THR A 100 12.23 6.86 -15.26
C THR A 100 12.45 8.21 -15.96
N LEU A 101 12.48 8.22 -17.30
CA LEU A 101 12.65 9.45 -18.10
C LEU A 101 11.31 10.16 -18.36
N ARG A 102 10.18 9.58 -17.97
CA ARG A 102 8.88 10.21 -18.18
C ARG A 102 8.75 11.52 -17.40
N ALA A 103 8.11 12.51 -17.97
CA ALA A 103 7.71 13.70 -17.24
C ALA A 103 6.47 13.40 -16.36
N PRO A 104 6.35 13.99 -15.16
CA PRO A 104 5.09 13.90 -14.42
C PRO A 104 3.98 14.67 -15.14
N HIS A 105 2.74 14.25 -14.95
CA HIS A 105 1.58 15.00 -15.44
C HIS A 105 1.52 16.37 -14.74
N GLY A 106 1.13 17.41 -15.47
CA GLY A 106 1.11 18.78 -14.95
C GLY A 106 0.33 18.95 -13.66
N CYS A 107 -0.85 18.33 -13.55
CA CYS A 107 -1.65 18.38 -12.32
C CYS A 107 -0.90 17.75 -11.13
N HIS A 108 -0.23 16.63 -11.35
CA HIS A 108 0.55 15.97 -10.31
C HIS A 108 1.78 16.77 -9.92
N ALA A 109 2.46 17.39 -10.90
CA ALA A 109 3.60 18.27 -10.64
C ALA A 109 3.16 19.49 -9.79
N GLN A 110 2.01 20.07 -10.10
CA GLN A 110 1.45 21.19 -9.33
C GLN A 110 1.07 20.74 -7.91
N TYR A 111 0.45 19.56 -7.78
CA TYR A 111 0.11 18.99 -6.46
C TYR A 111 1.37 18.82 -5.60
N MET A 112 2.43 18.26 -6.15
CA MET A 112 3.70 18.10 -5.45
C MET A 112 4.28 19.45 -5.02
N ALA A 113 4.30 20.42 -5.94
CA ALA A 113 4.82 21.79 -5.65
C ALA A 113 4.01 22.43 -4.51
N ASN A 114 2.69 22.31 -4.51
CA ASN A 114 1.82 22.84 -3.45
C ASN A 114 2.12 22.22 -2.08
N MET A 115 2.52 20.93 -2.06
CA MET A 115 2.94 20.24 -0.83
C MET A 115 4.39 20.58 -0.41
N GLY A 116 5.11 21.38 -1.18
CA GLY A 116 6.53 21.63 -0.95
C GLY A 116 7.42 20.43 -1.28
N SER A 117 6.92 19.45 -2.02
CA SER A 117 7.66 18.24 -2.42
C SER A 117 8.17 18.43 -3.85
N ILE A 118 9.45 18.68 -4.01
CA ILE A 118 10.06 18.92 -5.32
C ILE A 118 10.46 17.61 -6.00
N ALA A 119 10.93 16.64 -5.23
CA ALA A 119 11.30 15.31 -5.73
C ALA A 119 10.59 14.22 -4.96
N SER A 120 10.32 13.09 -5.63
CA SER A 120 9.73 11.92 -4.98
C SER A 120 10.33 10.62 -5.51
N LEU A 121 10.36 9.62 -4.62
CA LEU A 121 10.61 8.23 -4.96
C LEU A 121 9.48 7.42 -4.31
N VAL A 122 8.73 6.70 -5.13
CA VAL A 122 7.59 5.90 -4.65
C VAL A 122 7.85 4.43 -4.98
N MET A 123 7.73 3.59 -3.98
CA MET A 123 7.95 2.15 -4.09
C MET A 123 6.67 1.42 -3.71
N SER A 124 6.23 0.48 -4.54
CA SER A 124 5.01 -0.28 -4.29
C SER A 124 5.28 -1.51 -3.41
N VAL A 125 4.33 -1.77 -2.51
CA VAL A 125 4.32 -2.95 -1.65
C VAL A 125 3.14 -3.82 -2.07
N THR A 126 3.42 -5.04 -2.54
CA THR A 126 2.40 -5.99 -2.98
C THR A 126 2.42 -7.23 -2.10
N ILE A 127 1.26 -7.68 -1.67
CA ILE A 127 1.07 -8.89 -0.88
C ILE A 127 0.23 -9.90 -1.69
N ASN A 128 0.14 -11.12 -1.20
CA ASN A 128 -0.75 -12.12 -1.79
C ASN A 128 -2.20 -11.73 -1.50
N GLU A 129 -3.09 -11.96 -2.44
CA GLU A 129 -4.53 -11.87 -2.20
C GLU A 129 -4.95 -13.03 -1.31
N ASP A 130 -5.86 -12.76 -0.38
CA ASP A 130 -6.52 -13.81 0.39
C ASP A 130 -7.35 -14.67 -0.56
N GLU A 131 -7.30 -15.97 -0.37
CA GLU A 131 -8.16 -16.89 -1.13
C GLU A 131 -9.59 -16.71 -0.63
N ASP A 132 -10.44 -16.06 -1.44
CA ASP A 132 -11.87 -16.22 -1.23
C ASP A 132 -12.21 -17.70 -1.47
N ASP A 133 -12.92 -18.29 -0.54
CA ASP A 133 -13.30 -19.72 -0.48
C ASP A 133 -14.23 -20.12 -1.64
N ASP A 134 -13.85 -19.80 -2.87
CA ASP A 134 -14.64 -20.24 -4.03
C ASP A 134 -14.08 -21.57 -4.53
N CYS A 135 -14.88 -22.63 -4.32
CA CYS A 135 -14.53 -24.03 -4.48
C CYS A 135 -14.32 -24.49 -5.93
N SER A 136 -13.72 -23.67 -6.78
CA SER A 136 -13.36 -24.09 -8.14
C SER A 136 -11.90 -24.57 -8.15
N GLY A 137 -11.73 -25.86 -8.23
CA GLY A 137 -10.46 -26.56 -8.05
C GLY A 137 -9.47 -26.45 -9.21
N GLU A 138 -9.23 -25.27 -9.72
CA GLU A 138 -8.10 -25.01 -10.62
C GLU A 138 -7.01 -24.25 -9.86
N HIS A 139 -5.77 -24.70 -9.98
CA HIS A 139 -4.58 -24.04 -9.43
C HIS A 139 -4.45 -22.64 -10.04
N GLN A 140 -5.21 -21.67 -9.53
CA GLN A 140 -4.97 -20.27 -9.90
C GLN A 140 -3.71 -19.79 -9.19
N GLN A 141 -2.81 -19.20 -9.93
CA GLN A 141 -1.69 -18.46 -9.35
C GLN A 141 -2.27 -17.43 -8.37
N LYS A 142 -1.82 -17.47 -7.13
CA LYS A 142 -2.22 -16.48 -6.11
C LYS A 142 -2.13 -15.08 -6.68
N GLY A 143 -3.24 -14.37 -6.71
CA GLY A 143 -3.30 -12.99 -7.12
C GLY A 143 -2.39 -12.13 -6.24
N ARG A 144 -1.93 -11.02 -6.78
CA ARG A 144 -1.15 -10.03 -6.02
C ARG A 144 -1.98 -8.76 -5.87
N LYS A 145 -2.08 -8.29 -4.65
CA LYS A 145 -2.80 -7.06 -4.27
C LYS A 145 -1.80 -5.96 -3.94
N LEU A 146 -2.06 -4.74 -4.40
CA LEU A 146 -1.32 -3.56 -3.98
C LEU A 146 -1.75 -3.21 -2.55
N TRP A 147 -0.91 -3.55 -1.57
CA TRP A 147 -1.19 -3.26 -0.16
C TRP A 147 -1.00 -1.78 0.15
N GLY A 148 0.05 -1.19 -0.44
CA GLY A 148 0.38 0.19 -0.14
C GLY A 148 1.61 0.66 -0.89
N LEU A 149 2.08 1.84 -0.51
CA LEU A 149 3.24 2.50 -1.10
C LEU A 149 4.19 2.94 0.02
N VAL A 150 5.49 2.87 -0.25
CA VAL A 150 6.49 3.62 0.52
C VAL A 150 6.80 4.87 -0.30
N VAL A 151 6.46 6.03 0.24
CA VAL A 151 6.51 7.32 -0.45
C VAL A 151 7.61 8.16 0.19
N CYS A 152 8.60 8.53 -0.61
CA CYS A 152 9.70 9.40 -0.19
C CYS A 152 9.54 10.76 -0.88
N HIS A 153 9.60 11.84 -0.09
CA HIS A 153 9.52 13.22 -0.59
C HIS A 153 10.76 14.01 -0.19
N HIS A 154 11.18 14.92 -1.07
CA HIS A 154 12.33 15.80 -0.83
C HIS A 154 12.00 17.23 -1.23
N THR A 155 12.51 18.19 -0.49
CA THR A 155 12.21 19.62 -0.68
C THR A 155 13.06 20.30 -1.76
N SER A 156 13.99 19.58 -2.36
CA SER A 156 14.81 20.06 -3.48
C SER A 156 14.96 18.93 -4.52
N PRO A 157 15.41 19.23 -5.74
CA PRO A 157 15.61 18.19 -6.75
C PRO A 157 16.53 17.09 -6.26
N ARG A 158 16.16 15.82 -6.56
CA ARG A 158 16.92 14.66 -6.10
C ARG A 158 16.84 13.53 -7.10
N PHE A 159 17.98 12.97 -7.44
CA PHE A 159 18.11 11.80 -8.32
C PHE A 159 18.66 10.63 -7.53
N VAL A 160 18.05 9.48 -7.68
CA VAL A 160 18.52 8.22 -7.09
C VAL A 160 19.07 7.35 -8.22
N PRO A 161 20.36 6.97 -8.20
CA PRO A 161 20.95 6.19 -9.28
C PRO A 161 20.39 4.77 -9.33
N PHE A 162 20.49 4.11 -10.49
CA PHE A 162 19.89 2.80 -10.75
C PHE A 162 20.28 1.75 -9.71
N PRO A 163 21.57 1.59 -9.31
CA PRO A 163 21.88 0.54 -8.33
C PRO A 163 21.13 0.70 -7.01
N LEU A 164 20.96 1.95 -6.55
CA LEU A 164 20.24 2.22 -5.30
C LEU A 164 18.73 2.01 -5.48
N ARG A 165 18.15 2.38 -6.63
CA ARG A 165 16.75 2.07 -6.93
C ARG A 165 16.49 0.56 -6.95
N TYR A 166 17.42 -0.20 -7.53
CA TYR A 166 17.33 -1.66 -7.57
C TYR A 166 17.41 -2.26 -6.16
N ALA A 167 18.31 -1.74 -5.32
CA ALA A 167 18.39 -2.15 -3.91
C ALA A 167 17.08 -1.86 -3.16
N CYS A 168 16.46 -0.70 -3.41
CA CYS A 168 15.16 -0.34 -2.83
C CYS A 168 14.05 -1.30 -3.28
N GLU A 169 14.04 -1.67 -4.56
CA GLU A 169 13.06 -2.63 -5.08
C GLU A 169 13.21 -3.99 -4.38
N PHE A 170 14.44 -4.47 -4.20
CA PHE A 170 14.72 -5.69 -3.46
C PHE A 170 14.26 -5.58 -2.00
N LEU A 171 14.54 -4.45 -1.34
CA LEU A 171 14.12 -4.21 0.03
C LEU A 171 12.59 -4.28 0.17
N MET A 172 11.85 -3.71 -0.81
CA MET A 172 10.38 -3.78 -0.82
C MET A 172 9.87 -5.21 -0.96
N GLN A 173 10.57 -6.07 -1.70
CA GLN A 173 10.21 -7.49 -1.83
C GLN A 173 10.39 -8.22 -0.47
N VAL A 174 11.52 -7.99 0.20
CA VAL A 174 11.78 -8.57 1.53
C VAL A 174 10.75 -8.07 2.56
N PHE A 175 10.49 -6.76 2.55
CA PHE A 175 9.47 -6.16 3.42
C PHE A 175 8.08 -6.78 3.16
N ALA A 176 7.71 -6.95 1.89
CA ALA A 176 6.40 -7.50 1.52
C ALA A 176 6.22 -8.95 2.02
N ILE A 177 7.28 -9.76 2.01
CA ILE A 177 7.23 -11.13 2.55
C ILE A 177 6.92 -11.08 4.06
N GLN A 178 7.63 -10.22 4.79
CA GLN A 178 7.42 -10.09 6.24
C GLN A 178 6.04 -9.50 6.55
N LEU A 179 5.64 -8.49 5.78
CA LEU A 179 4.32 -7.87 5.90
C LEU A 179 3.19 -8.89 5.67
N ASN A 180 3.34 -9.73 4.64
CA ASN A 180 2.33 -10.77 4.34
C ASN A 180 2.12 -11.70 5.55
N LYS A 181 3.21 -12.13 6.20
CA LYS A 181 3.12 -12.95 7.43
C LYS A 181 2.37 -12.23 8.55
N GLU A 182 2.63 -10.93 8.72
CA GLU A 182 1.96 -10.13 9.77
C GLU A 182 0.46 -9.96 9.46
N VAL A 183 0.10 -9.77 8.19
CA VAL A 183 -1.30 -9.66 7.75
C VAL A 183 -2.03 -10.98 8.01
N GLU A 184 -1.43 -12.12 7.60
CA GLU A 184 -1.99 -13.44 7.83
C GLU A 184 -2.18 -13.72 9.33
N LEU A 185 -1.18 -13.40 10.15
CA LEU A 185 -1.25 -13.59 11.60
C LEU A 185 -2.36 -12.72 12.23
N ALA A 186 -2.52 -11.49 11.75
CA ALA A 186 -3.58 -10.58 12.23
C ALA A 186 -4.97 -11.13 11.86
N ALA A 187 -5.12 -11.67 10.65
CA ALA A 187 -6.37 -12.29 10.19
C ALA A 187 -6.73 -13.53 11.06
N GLN A 188 -5.78 -14.43 11.28
CA GLN A 188 -5.96 -15.62 12.13
C GLN A 188 -6.34 -15.22 13.56
N THR A 189 -5.70 -14.20 14.10
CA THR A 189 -6.00 -13.72 15.47
C THR A 189 -7.43 -13.17 15.54
N ARG A 190 -7.85 -12.40 14.53
CA ARG A 190 -9.21 -11.87 14.44
C ARG A 190 -10.24 -12.99 14.37
N GLU A 191 -10.00 -14.00 13.54
CA GLU A 191 -10.87 -15.16 13.39
C GLU A 191 -11.04 -15.91 14.72
N LYS A 192 -9.93 -16.18 15.42
CA LYS A 192 -9.97 -16.81 16.75
C LYS A 192 -10.80 -15.99 17.74
N HIS A 193 -10.68 -14.67 17.73
CA HIS A 193 -11.48 -13.81 18.59
C HIS A 193 -12.98 -13.89 18.26
N ILE A 194 -13.33 -13.88 16.98
CA ILE A 194 -14.72 -14.01 16.53
C ILE A 194 -15.31 -15.35 17.01
N LEU A 195 -14.61 -16.45 16.76
CA LEU A 195 -15.07 -17.80 17.17
C LEU A 195 -15.24 -17.89 18.68
N ARG A 196 -14.30 -17.35 19.44
CA ARG A 196 -14.37 -17.33 20.91
C ARG A 196 -15.56 -16.51 21.40
N THR A 197 -15.81 -15.35 20.80
CA THR A 197 -16.97 -14.51 21.16
C THR A 197 -18.28 -15.23 20.85
N GLN A 198 -18.38 -15.86 19.68
CA GLN A 198 -19.54 -16.66 19.28
C GLN A 198 -19.81 -17.78 20.29
N SER A 199 -18.77 -18.53 20.68
CA SER A 199 -18.88 -19.61 21.67
C SER A 199 -19.41 -19.08 23.01
N LEU A 200 -18.86 -17.97 23.51
CA LEU A 200 -19.31 -17.35 24.76
C LEU A 200 -20.78 -16.91 24.69
N LEU A 201 -21.17 -16.32 23.57
CA LEU A 201 -22.58 -15.90 23.38
C LEU A 201 -23.53 -17.10 23.35
N CYS A 202 -23.15 -18.19 22.67
CA CYS A 202 -23.93 -19.42 22.64
C CYS A 202 -24.09 -20.01 24.06
N ASP A 203 -22.99 -20.05 24.84
CA ASP A 203 -23.00 -20.56 26.21
C ASP A 203 -23.94 -19.71 27.10
N MET A 204 -23.92 -18.40 26.95
CA MET A 204 -24.82 -17.51 27.71
C MET A 204 -26.27 -17.77 27.34
N LEU A 205 -26.58 -17.84 26.04
CA LEU A 205 -27.94 -18.07 25.57
C LEU A 205 -28.48 -19.43 26.05
N LEU A 206 -27.63 -20.48 26.07
CA LEU A 206 -28.02 -21.79 26.52
C LEU A 206 -28.28 -21.85 28.04
N ARG A 207 -27.51 -21.07 28.82
CA ARG A 207 -27.72 -20.98 30.29
C ARG A 207 -29.02 -20.25 30.64
N ASP A 208 -29.40 -19.26 29.87
CA ASP A 208 -30.59 -18.44 30.12
C ASP A 208 -31.86 -19.00 29.42
N ALA A 209 -31.73 -20.07 28.64
CA ALA A 209 -32.89 -20.72 28.02
C ALA A 209 -33.77 -21.38 29.10
N PRO A 210 -35.05 -21.02 29.20
CA PRO A 210 -35.93 -21.63 30.20
C PRO A 210 -36.10 -23.13 29.91
N VAL A 211 -35.77 -23.95 30.89
CA VAL A 211 -35.81 -25.43 30.82
C VAL A 211 -37.24 -25.98 30.69
N GLY A 212 -38.26 -25.11 30.62
CA GLY A 212 -39.68 -25.47 30.72
C GLY A 212 -40.42 -25.79 29.42
N ILE A 213 -39.79 -25.74 28.26
CA ILE A 213 -40.55 -25.83 27.00
C ILE A 213 -40.68 -27.25 26.43
N PHE A 214 -39.95 -28.25 26.99
CA PHE A 214 -39.88 -29.57 26.40
C PHE A 214 -40.58 -30.69 27.18
N THR A 215 -41.44 -30.37 28.17
CA THR A 215 -42.12 -31.42 28.97
C THR A 215 -43.66 -31.38 28.86
N GLN A 216 -44.22 -31.04 27.71
CA GLN A 216 -45.64 -31.32 27.45
C GLN A 216 -45.74 -32.37 26.35
N SER A 217 -45.73 -33.65 26.78
CA SER A 217 -46.29 -34.73 25.98
C SER A 217 -47.80 -34.54 26.01
N PRO A 218 -48.51 -34.53 24.90
CA PRO A 218 -49.97 -34.64 24.93
C PRO A 218 -50.34 -36.07 25.33
N ASN A 219 -50.92 -36.20 26.51
CA ASN A 219 -51.62 -37.41 26.90
C ASN A 219 -52.93 -37.44 26.14
N VAL A 220 -53.12 -38.49 25.39
CA VAL A 220 -54.46 -39.14 25.14
C VAL A 220 -54.31 -40.62 25.20
#